data_dc7efd788eae6785c20224937d75bc40
#
_entry.id   dc7efd788eae6785c20224937d75bc40
#
_cell.length_a   1.000
_cell.length_b   1.000
_cell.length_c   1.000
_cell.angle_alpha   90.00
_cell.angle_beta   90.00
_cell.angle_gamma   90.00
#
_symmetry.space_group_name_H-M   'P 1'
#
loop_
_entity.id
_entity.type
_entity.pdbx_description
1 polymer ?
#
loop_
_entity_poly.entity_id
_entity_poly.type
_entity_poly.pdbx_seq_one_letter_code
_entity_poly.pdbx_strand_id
1 'polypeptide(L)'
;IVRLVMSLYTNYISEIENRKKEGLKPKPIEDGTLLKEIISQIKDENNSHRTDSLNYLIYNTIPGTTTAAVVKSKFLKEIITKQIVVKEIEQKFAFELLSHMKGGPSIEVLLDLALGENKSVALEAAEVLKTQVFLYEIDTSRLEKAYSKGNKIAEDIIKSYSEAEFFTKLPEIEEEIKVVTYVAAEGDISTDLLSPGNQAHSRSDRELHGKCMISDGAQLEIRKLQKENPDKRVMIVSEKGTMGVGSSRMSGVNNVALWTGVQASPYVPFVNIAPIVAGTNG
;
A
#
# COMPACT_ATOMS: atom_id res chain seq x y z
N ILE A 1 -20.36 -33.33 24.65
CA ILE A 1 -19.06 -32.88 24.16
C ILE A 1 -19.29 -31.55 23.50
N VAL A 2 -19.03 -30.45 24.22
CA VAL A 2 -19.06 -29.08 23.68
C VAL A 2 -17.85 -28.96 22.77
N ARG A 3 -18.06 -28.98 21.45
CA ARG A 3 -17.02 -28.62 20.49
C ARG A 3 -16.71 -27.13 20.72
N LEU A 4 -15.55 -26.84 21.34
CA LEU A 4 -15.06 -25.46 21.38
C LEU A 4 -14.90 -25.02 19.93
N VAL A 5 -15.78 -24.16 19.45
CA VAL A 5 -15.61 -23.50 18.16
C VAL A 5 -14.46 -22.51 18.38
N MET A 6 -13.27 -22.87 17.87
CA MET A 6 -12.12 -21.95 17.86
C MET A 6 -12.52 -20.69 17.10
N SER A 7 -12.11 -19.52 17.58
CA SER A 7 -12.35 -18.27 16.86
C SER A 7 -11.65 -18.26 15.51
N LEU A 8 -12.15 -17.48 14.57
CA LEU A 8 -11.50 -17.34 13.25
C LEU A 8 -10.07 -16.80 13.40
N TYR A 9 -9.87 -15.91 14.35
CA TYR A 9 -8.55 -15.38 14.69
C TYR A 9 -7.58 -16.48 15.15
N THR A 10 -8.01 -17.37 16.05
CA THR A 10 -7.17 -18.48 16.51
C THR A 10 -6.75 -19.40 15.37
N ASN A 11 -7.68 -19.72 14.47
CA ASN A 11 -7.39 -20.52 13.28
C ASN A 11 -6.38 -19.80 12.37
N TYR A 12 -6.53 -18.50 12.19
CA TYR A 12 -5.63 -17.69 11.38
C TYR A 12 -4.21 -17.65 11.97
N ILE A 13 -4.07 -17.51 13.28
CA ILE A 13 -2.76 -17.55 13.95
C ILE A 13 -2.09 -18.92 13.75
N SER A 14 -2.83 -20.01 13.92
CA SER A 14 -2.32 -21.35 13.70
C SER A 14 -1.83 -21.57 12.25
N GLU A 15 -2.54 -21.00 11.28
CA GLU A 15 -2.12 -21.04 9.88
C GLU A 15 -0.84 -20.22 9.65
N ILE A 16 -0.70 -19.04 10.25
CA ILE A 16 0.52 -18.23 10.19
C ILE A 16 1.72 -19.03 10.72
N GLU A 17 1.58 -19.69 11.87
CA GLU A 17 2.64 -20.48 12.48
C GLU A 17 3.06 -21.66 11.58
N ASN A 18 2.10 -22.33 10.97
CA ASN A 18 2.39 -23.43 10.04
C ASN A 18 3.12 -22.92 8.79
N ARG A 19 2.66 -21.84 8.20
CA ARG A 19 3.33 -21.19 7.05
C ARG A 19 4.75 -20.75 7.38
N LYS A 20 4.95 -20.21 8.59
CA LYS A 20 6.30 -19.80 9.05
C LYS A 20 7.27 -20.98 9.12
N LYS A 21 6.82 -22.18 9.53
CA LYS A 21 7.64 -23.40 9.51
C LYS A 21 8.09 -23.79 8.10
N GLU A 22 7.28 -23.43 7.10
CA GLU A 22 7.55 -23.66 5.68
C GLU A 22 8.33 -22.50 5.02
N GLY A 23 8.74 -21.48 5.80
CA GLY A 23 9.43 -20.29 5.28
C GLY A 23 8.53 -19.33 4.49
N LEU A 24 7.21 -19.46 4.63
CA LEU A 24 6.24 -18.61 3.94
C LEU A 24 5.80 -17.43 4.80
N LYS A 25 5.47 -16.30 4.14
CA LYS A 25 4.84 -15.14 4.78
C LYS A 25 3.41 -15.48 5.23
N PRO A 26 2.81 -14.73 6.18
CA PRO A 26 1.43 -14.89 6.58
C PRO A 26 0.48 -14.92 5.38
N LYS A 27 -0.55 -15.76 5.43
CA LYS A 27 -1.59 -15.75 4.40
C LYS A 27 -2.37 -14.43 4.48
N PRO A 28 -2.57 -13.75 3.35
CA PRO A 28 -3.37 -12.54 3.32
C PRO A 28 -4.83 -12.79 3.72
N ILE A 29 -5.42 -11.81 4.39
CA ILE A 29 -6.82 -11.85 4.83
C ILE A 29 -7.73 -11.42 3.68
N GLU A 30 -8.59 -12.33 3.23
CA GLU A 30 -9.61 -12.10 2.19
C GLU A 30 -11.02 -12.09 2.77
N ASP A 31 -11.21 -12.73 3.93
CA ASP A 31 -12.50 -12.91 4.60
C ASP A 31 -12.81 -11.71 5.50
N GLY A 32 -13.93 -11.04 5.18
CA GLY A 32 -14.44 -9.92 5.98
C GLY A 32 -14.90 -10.32 7.37
N THR A 33 -15.29 -11.59 7.60
CA THR A 33 -15.70 -12.05 8.92
C THR A 33 -14.50 -12.13 9.87
N LEU A 34 -13.40 -12.70 9.40
CA LEU A 34 -12.14 -12.70 10.12
C LEU A 34 -11.67 -11.26 10.40
N LEU A 35 -11.73 -10.39 9.40
CA LEU A 35 -11.29 -9.00 9.58
C LEU A 35 -12.16 -8.23 10.57
N LYS A 36 -13.46 -8.48 10.65
CA LYS A 36 -14.32 -7.90 11.70
C LYS A 36 -13.91 -8.33 13.09
N GLU A 37 -13.53 -9.60 13.28
CA GLU A 37 -13.00 -10.10 14.55
C GLU A 37 -11.68 -9.37 14.92
N ILE A 38 -10.78 -9.22 13.96
CA ILE A 38 -9.52 -8.47 14.13
C ILE A 38 -9.80 -7.00 14.49
N ILE A 39 -10.72 -6.34 13.81
CA ILE A 39 -11.11 -4.95 14.12
C ILE A 39 -11.74 -4.84 15.51
N SER A 40 -12.50 -5.83 15.94
CA SER A 40 -13.03 -5.85 17.33
C SER A 40 -11.91 -5.85 18.37
N GLN A 41 -10.83 -6.59 18.12
CA GLN A 41 -9.65 -6.60 19.00
C GLN A 41 -8.90 -5.25 18.97
N ILE A 42 -8.86 -4.58 17.80
CA ILE A 42 -8.25 -3.24 17.69
C ILE A 42 -9.03 -2.20 18.48
N LYS A 43 -10.37 -2.29 18.49
CA LYS A 43 -11.25 -1.37 19.22
C LYS A 43 -11.13 -1.50 20.75
N ASP A 44 -10.70 -2.65 21.24
CA ASP A 44 -10.44 -2.89 22.66
C ASP A 44 -8.97 -2.58 22.98
N GLU A 45 -8.73 -1.42 23.61
CA GLU A 45 -7.38 -0.96 23.97
C GLU A 45 -6.63 -1.92 24.93
N ASN A 46 -7.35 -2.76 25.67
CA ASN A 46 -6.77 -3.71 26.62
C ASN A 46 -6.59 -5.11 26.03
N ASN A 47 -6.96 -5.33 24.76
CA ASN A 47 -6.86 -6.64 24.15
C ASN A 47 -5.39 -7.04 23.93
N SER A 48 -5.02 -8.23 24.40
CA SER A 48 -3.65 -8.75 24.28
C SER A 48 -3.18 -8.96 22.83
N HIS A 49 -4.11 -9.12 21.89
CA HIS A 49 -3.82 -9.31 20.46
C HIS A 49 -3.87 -8.02 19.64
N ARG A 50 -4.13 -6.88 20.29
CA ARG A 50 -4.38 -5.61 19.61
C ARG A 50 -3.25 -5.18 18.67
N THR A 51 -1.99 -5.31 19.11
CA THR A 51 -0.81 -4.94 18.31
C THR A 51 -0.69 -5.81 17.05
N ASP A 52 -0.85 -7.12 17.18
CA ASP A 52 -0.82 -8.05 16.06
C ASP A 52 -1.98 -7.80 15.11
N SER A 53 -3.17 -7.53 15.65
CA SER A 53 -4.38 -7.21 14.89
C SER A 53 -4.22 -5.94 14.06
N LEU A 54 -3.56 -4.91 14.59
CA LEU A 54 -3.19 -3.71 13.82
C LEU A 54 -2.26 -4.05 12.66
N ASN A 55 -1.23 -4.86 12.91
CA ASN A 55 -0.33 -5.32 11.85
C ASN A 55 -1.06 -6.10 10.76
N TYR A 56 -1.99 -6.98 11.13
CA TYR A 56 -2.78 -7.74 10.15
C TYR A 56 -3.74 -6.86 9.36
N LEU A 57 -4.40 -5.90 10.00
CA LEU A 57 -5.25 -4.94 9.31
C LEU A 57 -4.46 -4.12 8.27
N ILE A 58 -3.31 -3.57 8.70
CA ILE A 58 -2.51 -2.66 7.88
C ILE A 58 -1.84 -3.41 6.74
N TYR A 59 -1.16 -4.52 7.06
CA TYR A 59 -0.19 -5.14 6.18
C TYR A 59 -0.61 -6.50 5.58
N ASN A 60 -1.61 -7.17 6.12
CA ASN A 60 -1.97 -8.52 5.69
C ASN A 60 -3.39 -8.62 5.11
N THR A 61 -4.12 -7.52 4.96
CA THR A 61 -5.46 -7.54 4.38
C THR A 61 -5.37 -7.26 2.89
N ILE A 62 -5.85 -8.18 2.05
CA ILE A 62 -5.85 -8.01 0.59
C ILE A 62 -6.81 -6.88 0.21
N PRO A 63 -6.35 -5.93 -0.62
CA PRO A 63 -7.20 -4.88 -1.19
C PRO A 63 -8.04 -5.40 -2.36
N GLY A 64 -8.63 -4.49 -3.09
CA GLY A 64 -9.42 -4.78 -4.29
C GLY A 64 -10.87 -5.05 -3.94
N THR A 65 -11.43 -6.19 -4.37
CA THR A 65 -12.86 -6.49 -4.28
C THR A 65 -13.21 -7.58 -3.26
N THR A 66 -12.29 -7.94 -2.37
CA THR A 66 -12.55 -8.94 -1.33
C THR A 66 -13.53 -8.44 -0.28
N THR A 67 -14.19 -9.37 0.44
CA THR A 67 -15.05 -8.98 1.56
C THR A 67 -14.26 -8.32 2.69
N ALA A 68 -12.98 -8.67 2.87
CA ALA A 68 -12.07 -7.99 3.79
C ALA A 68 -11.79 -6.55 3.36
N ALA A 69 -11.59 -6.29 2.06
CA ALA A 69 -11.40 -4.93 1.55
C ALA A 69 -12.61 -4.02 1.83
N VAL A 70 -13.83 -4.55 1.71
CA VAL A 70 -15.06 -3.82 2.09
C VAL A 70 -15.05 -3.46 3.58
N VAL A 71 -14.65 -4.38 4.44
CA VAL A 71 -14.60 -4.15 5.90
C VAL A 71 -13.49 -3.17 6.25
N LYS A 72 -12.29 -3.32 5.65
CA LYS A 72 -11.16 -2.41 5.87
C LYS A 72 -11.49 -0.99 5.45
N SER A 73 -12.02 -0.78 4.25
CA SER A 73 -12.35 0.56 3.75
C SER A 73 -13.39 1.28 4.62
N LYS A 74 -14.43 0.55 5.07
CA LYS A 74 -15.43 1.11 6.00
C LYS A 74 -14.83 1.48 7.35
N PHE A 75 -13.96 0.65 7.91
CA PHE A 75 -13.28 0.95 9.16
C PHE A 75 -12.36 2.17 9.04
N LEU A 76 -11.64 2.30 7.94
CA LEU A 76 -10.83 3.50 7.67
C LEU A 76 -11.70 4.75 7.53
N LYS A 77 -12.90 4.64 6.93
CA LYS A 77 -13.88 5.74 6.89
C LYS A 77 -14.32 6.16 8.30
N GLU A 78 -14.60 5.20 9.20
CA GLU A 78 -14.97 5.48 10.58
C GLU A 78 -13.85 6.28 11.32
N ILE A 79 -12.58 5.94 11.05
CA ILE A 79 -11.43 6.66 11.61
C ILE A 79 -11.33 8.08 11.01
N ILE A 80 -11.41 8.21 9.69
CA ILE A 80 -11.34 9.51 8.98
C ILE A 80 -12.43 10.46 9.45
N THR A 81 -13.64 9.95 9.66
CA THR A 81 -14.78 10.75 10.12
C THR A 81 -14.81 10.93 11.64
N LYS A 82 -13.79 10.44 12.35
CA LYS A 82 -13.66 10.49 13.82
C LYS A 82 -14.82 9.82 14.59
N GLN A 83 -15.51 8.88 13.96
CA GLN A 83 -16.48 8.02 14.64
C GLN A 83 -15.78 7.04 15.59
N ILE A 84 -14.54 6.68 15.26
CA ILE A 84 -13.67 5.84 16.06
C ILE A 84 -12.29 6.47 16.10
N VAL A 85 -11.63 6.37 17.24
CA VAL A 85 -10.25 6.81 17.43
C VAL A 85 -9.35 5.58 17.58
N VAL A 86 -8.35 5.49 16.71
CA VAL A 86 -7.27 4.49 16.79
C VAL A 86 -5.96 5.26 16.78
N LYS A 87 -5.24 5.26 17.88
CA LYS A 87 -4.05 6.12 18.09
C LYS A 87 -2.96 5.88 17.06
N GLU A 88 -2.84 4.64 16.55
CA GLU A 88 -1.83 4.20 15.60
C GLU A 88 -2.21 4.48 14.15
N ILE A 89 -3.47 4.84 13.89
CA ILE A 89 -3.98 5.15 12.55
C ILE A 89 -4.59 6.56 12.58
N GLU A 90 -3.75 7.55 12.42
CA GLU A 90 -4.23 8.93 12.26
C GLU A 90 -4.98 9.13 10.93
N GLN A 91 -5.76 10.20 10.83
CA GLN A 91 -6.57 10.51 9.63
C GLN A 91 -5.75 10.48 8.34
N LYS A 92 -4.57 11.09 8.34
CA LYS A 92 -3.68 11.11 7.17
C LYS A 92 -3.23 9.70 6.77
N PHE A 93 -2.86 8.89 7.73
CA PHE A 93 -2.46 7.50 7.49
C PHE A 93 -3.64 6.64 7.01
N ALA A 94 -4.84 6.88 7.52
CA ALA A 94 -6.05 6.20 7.02
C ALA A 94 -6.33 6.53 5.54
N PHE A 95 -6.13 7.77 5.11
CA PHE A 95 -6.20 8.14 3.69
C PHE A 95 -5.09 7.47 2.85
N GLU A 96 -3.88 7.39 3.37
CA GLU A 96 -2.79 6.68 2.71
C GLU A 96 -3.13 5.19 2.52
N LEU A 97 -3.65 4.53 3.54
CA LEU A 97 -4.11 3.14 3.43
C LEU A 97 -5.22 2.96 2.39
N LEU A 98 -6.19 3.89 2.32
CA LEU A 98 -7.23 3.88 1.26
C LEU A 98 -6.60 4.06 -0.12
N SER A 99 -5.61 4.93 -0.25
CA SER A 99 -4.94 5.19 -1.53
C SER A 99 -4.23 3.95 -2.08
N HIS A 100 -3.71 3.11 -1.18
CA HIS A 100 -3.00 1.87 -1.55
C HIS A 100 -3.94 0.73 -1.97
N MET A 101 -5.20 0.79 -1.60
CA MET A 101 -6.17 -0.27 -1.93
C MET A 101 -6.51 -0.32 -3.43
N LYS A 102 -6.44 0.80 -4.14
CA LYS A 102 -6.52 0.90 -5.62
C LYS A 102 -7.75 0.29 -6.27
N GLY A 103 -8.88 0.21 -5.62
CA GLY A 103 -10.06 -0.35 -6.30
C GLY A 103 -11.31 -0.45 -5.46
N GLY A 104 -12.41 -0.75 -6.13
CA GLY A 104 -13.73 -1.09 -5.61
C GLY A 104 -14.14 -0.37 -4.32
N PRO A 105 -14.15 -1.07 -3.19
CA PRO A 105 -14.62 -0.53 -1.91
C PRO A 105 -13.90 0.73 -1.42
N SER A 106 -12.61 0.88 -1.74
CA SER A 106 -11.86 2.08 -1.34
C SER A 106 -12.29 3.30 -2.16
N ILE A 107 -12.58 3.13 -3.44
CA ILE A 107 -13.09 4.19 -4.31
C ILE A 107 -14.48 4.62 -3.86
N GLU A 108 -15.37 3.67 -3.55
CA GLU A 108 -16.69 3.97 -3.02
C GLU A 108 -16.62 4.84 -1.75
N VAL A 109 -15.75 4.45 -0.81
CA VAL A 109 -15.52 5.21 0.43
C VAL A 109 -14.92 6.59 0.15
N LEU A 110 -13.94 6.69 -0.73
CA LEU A 110 -13.35 7.98 -1.11
C LEU A 110 -14.34 8.91 -1.78
N LEU A 111 -15.23 8.40 -2.63
CA LEU A 111 -16.32 9.17 -3.22
C LEU A 111 -17.33 9.64 -2.17
N ASP A 112 -17.70 8.79 -1.23
CA ASP A 112 -18.57 9.17 -0.11
C ASP A 112 -17.96 10.32 0.70
N LEU A 113 -16.66 10.27 0.97
CA LEU A 113 -15.95 11.30 1.70
C LEU A 113 -15.80 12.59 0.88
N ALA A 114 -15.45 12.48 -0.41
CA ALA A 114 -15.26 13.63 -1.31
C ALA A 114 -16.56 14.40 -1.59
N LEU A 115 -17.67 13.67 -1.62
CA LEU A 115 -19.00 14.26 -1.83
C LEU A 115 -19.74 14.57 -0.52
N GLY A 116 -19.10 14.35 0.63
CA GLY A 116 -19.65 14.58 1.95
C GLY A 116 -19.60 16.05 2.39
N GLU A 117 -20.20 16.34 3.54
CA GLU A 117 -20.38 17.71 4.05
C GLU A 117 -19.11 18.28 4.70
N ASN A 118 -18.22 17.45 5.22
CA ASN A 118 -17.00 17.91 5.87
C ASN A 118 -15.98 18.35 4.82
N LYS A 119 -15.87 19.65 4.60
CA LYS A 119 -15.05 20.25 3.55
C LYS A 119 -13.58 19.83 3.59
N SER A 120 -12.97 19.76 4.78
CA SER A 120 -11.55 19.37 4.90
C SER A 120 -11.34 17.92 4.50
N VAL A 121 -12.19 17.03 4.98
CA VAL A 121 -12.18 15.60 4.62
C VAL A 121 -12.46 15.40 3.13
N ALA A 122 -13.41 16.17 2.59
CA ALA A 122 -13.81 16.09 1.18
C ALA A 122 -12.68 16.51 0.23
N LEU A 123 -11.94 17.54 0.57
CA LEU A 123 -10.77 17.98 -0.22
C LEU A 123 -9.67 16.93 -0.19
N GLU A 124 -9.34 16.36 0.97
CA GLU A 124 -8.31 15.33 1.09
C GLU A 124 -8.72 14.05 0.35
N ALA A 125 -9.98 13.64 0.45
CA ALA A 125 -10.50 12.51 -0.31
C ALA A 125 -10.44 12.73 -1.84
N ALA A 126 -10.69 13.96 -2.29
CA ALA A 126 -10.58 14.33 -3.70
C ALA A 126 -9.14 14.20 -4.21
N GLU A 127 -8.15 14.68 -3.44
CA GLU A 127 -6.74 14.53 -3.81
C GLU A 127 -6.34 13.05 -3.92
N VAL A 128 -6.81 12.19 -3.01
CA VAL A 128 -6.58 10.76 -3.11
C VAL A 128 -7.27 10.17 -4.34
N LEU A 129 -8.52 10.54 -4.63
CA LEU A 129 -9.25 10.05 -5.82
C LEU A 129 -8.52 10.40 -7.13
N LYS A 130 -7.93 11.57 -7.24
CA LYS A 130 -7.16 11.98 -8.43
C LYS A 130 -5.96 11.07 -8.70
N THR A 131 -5.50 10.31 -7.71
CA THR A 131 -4.43 9.30 -7.86
C THR A 131 -4.93 7.90 -8.21
N GLN A 132 -6.24 7.69 -8.26
CA GLN A 132 -6.84 6.39 -8.57
C GLN A 132 -7.15 6.31 -10.07
N VAL A 133 -6.61 5.30 -10.75
CA VAL A 133 -6.79 5.16 -12.21
C VAL A 133 -8.01 4.31 -12.60
N PHE A 134 -8.67 3.66 -11.64
CA PHE A 134 -9.80 2.79 -11.88
C PHE A 134 -11.09 3.39 -11.28
N LEU A 135 -11.83 4.13 -12.10
CA LEU A 135 -13.21 4.50 -11.81
C LEU A 135 -14.16 3.66 -12.67
N TYR A 136 -15.21 3.16 -12.07
CA TYR A 136 -16.25 2.45 -12.77
C TYR A 136 -17.36 3.42 -13.22
N GLU A 137 -18.23 2.98 -14.13
CA GLU A 137 -19.35 3.78 -14.63
C GLU A 137 -20.25 4.32 -13.50
N ILE A 138 -20.49 3.52 -12.47
CA ILE A 138 -21.28 3.95 -11.32
C ILE A 138 -20.60 5.10 -10.55
N ASP A 139 -19.29 5.13 -10.50
CA ASP A 139 -18.52 6.15 -9.80
C ASP A 139 -18.53 7.46 -10.58
N THR A 140 -18.32 7.40 -11.89
CA THR A 140 -18.40 8.56 -12.79
C THR A 140 -19.80 9.17 -12.79
N SER A 141 -20.85 8.35 -12.81
CA SER A 141 -22.24 8.79 -12.72
C SER A 141 -22.54 9.54 -11.39
N ARG A 142 -21.92 9.12 -10.29
CA ARG A 142 -22.02 9.84 -9.00
C ARG A 142 -21.36 11.22 -9.08
N LEU A 143 -20.18 11.31 -9.67
CA LEU A 143 -19.45 12.57 -9.87
C LEU A 143 -20.23 13.52 -10.79
N GLU A 144 -20.73 13.05 -11.91
CA GLU A 144 -21.54 13.83 -12.86
C GLU A 144 -22.81 14.38 -12.21
N LYS A 145 -23.50 13.55 -11.43
CA LYS A 145 -24.70 13.98 -10.68
C LYS A 145 -24.37 15.05 -9.63
N ALA A 146 -23.23 14.95 -8.97
CA ALA A 146 -22.79 15.97 -8.00
C ALA A 146 -22.38 17.25 -8.72
N TYR A 147 -21.64 17.15 -9.82
CA TYR A 147 -21.25 18.27 -10.66
C TYR A 147 -22.46 19.04 -11.20
N SER A 148 -23.47 18.36 -11.73
CA SER A 148 -24.70 18.98 -12.22
C SER A 148 -25.47 19.76 -11.16
N LYS A 149 -25.23 19.48 -9.87
CA LYS A 149 -25.75 20.23 -8.72
C LYS A 149 -24.81 21.34 -8.24
N GLY A 150 -23.75 21.62 -8.97
CA GLY A 150 -22.78 22.68 -8.66
C GLY A 150 -21.72 22.30 -7.62
N ASN A 151 -21.50 21.02 -7.35
CA ASN A 151 -20.45 20.57 -6.43
C ASN A 151 -19.07 20.81 -7.04
N LYS A 152 -18.29 21.71 -6.44
CA LYS A 152 -16.98 22.14 -6.94
C LYS A 152 -15.89 21.07 -6.78
N ILE A 153 -16.01 20.17 -5.80
CA ILE A 153 -15.07 19.07 -5.61
C ILE A 153 -15.28 18.02 -6.72
N ALA A 154 -16.53 17.72 -7.06
CA ALA A 154 -16.83 16.84 -8.18
C ALA A 154 -16.32 17.43 -9.51
N GLU A 155 -16.48 18.74 -9.72
CA GLU A 155 -15.93 19.45 -10.90
C GLU A 155 -14.40 19.28 -10.99
N ASP A 156 -13.70 19.48 -9.89
CA ASP A 156 -12.25 19.39 -9.82
C ASP A 156 -11.75 17.95 -10.08
N ILE A 157 -12.41 16.94 -9.51
CA ILE A 157 -12.09 15.53 -9.79
C ILE A 157 -12.31 15.19 -11.27
N ILE A 158 -13.46 15.56 -11.85
CA ILE A 158 -13.77 15.32 -13.27
C ILE A 158 -12.73 16.00 -14.16
N LYS A 159 -12.37 17.24 -13.85
CA LYS A 159 -11.35 17.98 -14.58
C LYS A 159 -10.01 17.28 -14.55
N SER A 160 -9.55 16.85 -13.37
CA SER A 160 -8.30 16.13 -13.20
C SER A 160 -8.22 14.86 -14.06
N TYR A 161 -9.32 14.09 -14.12
CA TYR A 161 -9.39 12.91 -14.99
C TYR A 161 -9.43 13.28 -16.47
N SER A 162 -10.17 14.32 -16.86
CA SER A 162 -10.26 14.75 -18.27
C SER A 162 -8.94 15.28 -18.80
N GLU A 163 -8.12 15.87 -17.95
CA GLU A 163 -6.78 16.39 -18.26
C GLU A 163 -5.68 15.32 -18.09
N ALA A 164 -6.05 14.13 -17.64
CA ALA A 164 -5.13 13.02 -17.34
C ALA A 164 -3.99 13.44 -16.37
N GLU A 165 -4.28 14.27 -15.37
CA GLU A 165 -3.29 14.84 -14.44
C GLU A 165 -2.41 13.78 -13.77
N PHE A 166 -2.97 12.62 -13.46
CA PHE A 166 -2.21 11.50 -12.87
C PHE A 166 -0.99 11.11 -13.72
N PHE A 167 -1.07 11.26 -15.04
CA PHE A 167 0.00 10.90 -15.97
C PHE A 167 0.84 12.09 -16.44
N THR A 168 0.30 13.29 -16.35
CA THR A 168 0.92 14.50 -16.91
C THR A 168 1.52 15.42 -15.85
N LYS A 169 0.94 15.43 -14.64
CA LYS A 169 1.38 16.26 -13.52
C LYS A 169 2.42 15.51 -12.68
N LEU A 170 3.61 15.35 -13.24
CA LEU A 170 4.72 14.68 -12.56
C LEU A 170 5.48 15.67 -11.69
N PRO A 171 6.09 15.21 -10.58
CA PRO A 171 7.00 16.05 -9.79
C PRO A 171 8.21 16.43 -10.62
N GLU A 172 8.75 17.63 -10.38
CA GLU A 172 10.01 18.04 -10.97
C GLU A 172 11.15 17.09 -10.55
N ILE A 173 12.03 16.79 -11.50
CA ILE A 173 13.22 15.99 -11.23
C ILE A 173 14.26 16.90 -10.58
N GLU A 174 14.76 16.50 -9.42
CA GLU A 174 15.83 17.22 -8.72
C GLU A 174 17.13 17.18 -9.57
N GLU A 175 17.82 18.31 -9.69
CA GLU A 175 19.10 18.38 -10.42
C GLU A 175 20.19 17.58 -9.71
N GLU A 176 20.12 17.46 -8.40
CA GLU A 176 21.08 16.70 -7.56
C GLU A 176 20.30 15.86 -6.55
N ILE A 177 20.54 14.55 -6.57
CA ILE A 177 19.98 13.62 -5.59
C ILE A 177 21.09 13.07 -4.71
N LYS A 178 21.09 13.44 -3.43
CA LYS A 178 22.00 12.89 -2.44
C LYS A 178 21.53 11.50 -2.02
N VAL A 179 22.44 10.54 -2.07
CA VAL A 179 22.11 9.14 -1.74
C VAL A 179 23.06 8.56 -0.71
N VAL A 180 22.56 7.59 0.05
CA VAL A 180 23.34 6.63 0.81
C VAL A 180 22.98 5.24 0.30
N THR A 181 23.96 4.39 0.11
CA THR A 181 23.76 3.09 -0.51
C THR A 181 23.55 1.98 0.52
N TYR A 182 22.59 1.11 0.24
CA TYR A 182 22.44 -0.20 0.87
C TYR A 182 22.86 -1.28 -0.12
N VAL A 183 23.92 -2.02 0.20
CA VAL A 183 24.42 -3.12 -0.65
C VAL A 183 23.59 -4.37 -0.33
N ALA A 184 22.68 -4.75 -1.22
CA ALA A 184 21.77 -5.87 -1.01
C ALA A 184 22.38 -7.23 -1.35
N ALA A 185 23.37 -7.26 -2.25
CA ALA A 185 24.05 -8.48 -2.65
C ALA A 185 25.43 -8.16 -3.26
N GLU A 186 26.34 -9.12 -3.23
CA GLU A 186 27.59 -9.06 -3.97
C GLU A 186 27.40 -9.28 -5.48
N GLY A 187 26.49 -10.19 -5.84
CA GLY A 187 26.15 -10.56 -7.22
C GLY A 187 24.80 -9.99 -7.67
N ASP A 188 24.21 -10.63 -8.68
CA ASP A 188 22.96 -10.19 -9.29
C ASP A 188 21.79 -10.08 -8.28
N ILE A 189 21.02 -9.02 -8.39
CA ILE A 189 19.76 -8.83 -7.69
C ILE A 189 18.63 -9.18 -8.66
N SER A 190 17.99 -10.32 -8.42
CA SER A 190 16.88 -10.77 -9.26
C SER A 190 15.59 -10.02 -8.97
N THR A 191 14.68 -10.03 -9.95
CA THR A 191 13.32 -9.52 -9.72
C THR A 191 12.55 -10.36 -8.71
N ASP A 192 12.91 -11.64 -8.51
CA ASP A 192 12.32 -12.47 -7.45
C ASP A 192 12.79 -12.07 -6.05
N LEU A 193 13.99 -11.53 -5.92
CA LEU A 193 14.46 -10.96 -4.66
C LEU A 193 13.70 -9.69 -4.29
N LEU A 194 13.38 -8.87 -5.29
CA LEU A 194 12.66 -7.60 -5.09
C LEU A 194 11.13 -7.78 -5.01
N SER A 195 10.59 -8.79 -5.68
CA SER A 195 9.15 -9.06 -5.76
C SER A 195 8.90 -10.55 -6.01
N PRO A 196 8.90 -11.38 -4.97
CA PRO A 196 8.81 -12.83 -5.09
C PRO A 196 7.56 -13.31 -5.84
N GLY A 197 7.75 -14.26 -6.78
CA GLY A 197 6.67 -14.81 -7.58
C GLY A 197 5.61 -15.55 -6.76
N ASN A 198 6.02 -16.24 -5.70
CA ASN A 198 5.11 -16.92 -4.78
C ASN A 198 4.26 -15.98 -3.91
N GLN A 199 4.55 -14.68 -3.92
CA GLN A 199 3.79 -13.63 -3.26
C GLN A 199 3.04 -12.73 -4.26
N ALA A 200 2.83 -13.19 -5.49
CA ALA A 200 2.20 -12.42 -6.56
C ALA A 200 0.77 -11.94 -6.22
N HIS A 201 0.05 -12.69 -5.39
CA HIS A 201 -1.29 -12.36 -4.94
C HIS A 201 -1.37 -11.06 -4.11
N SER A 202 -0.27 -10.63 -3.50
CA SER A 202 -0.22 -9.41 -2.70
C SER A 202 0.19 -8.16 -3.49
N ARG A 203 0.53 -8.27 -4.78
CA ARG A 203 1.07 -7.16 -5.60
C ARG A 203 0.14 -5.98 -5.77
N SER A 204 -1.16 -6.18 -5.64
CA SER A 204 -2.15 -5.09 -5.67
C SER A 204 -2.12 -4.21 -4.42
N ASP A 205 -1.57 -4.71 -3.32
CA ASP A 205 -1.35 -3.95 -2.09
C ASP A 205 0.14 -3.68 -1.91
N ARG A 206 0.52 -2.41 -2.10
CA ARG A 206 1.91 -1.99 -2.05
C ARG A 206 2.54 -2.24 -0.67
N GLU A 207 1.83 -1.96 0.41
CA GLU A 207 2.33 -2.14 1.78
C GLU A 207 2.49 -3.62 2.11
N LEU A 208 1.52 -4.44 1.73
CA LEU A 208 1.57 -5.87 1.95
C LEU A 208 2.71 -6.51 1.15
N HIS A 209 2.79 -6.19 -0.14
CA HIS A 209 3.80 -6.78 -1.02
C HIS A 209 5.22 -6.29 -0.71
N GLY A 210 5.36 -5.04 -0.27
CA GLY A 210 6.64 -4.48 0.14
C GLY A 210 7.35 -5.28 1.23
N LYS A 211 6.61 -5.93 2.12
CA LYS A 211 7.16 -6.82 3.16
C LYS A 211 7.90 -8.03 2.62
N CYS A 212 7.69 -8.38 1.37
CA CYS A 212 8.33 -9.54 0.76
C CYS A 212 9.68 -9.21 0.13
N MET A 213 10.07 -7.93 0.05
CA MET A 213 11.30 -7.49 -0.59
C MET A 213 12.54 -7.90 0.23
N ILE A 214 13.47 -8.58 -0.40
CA ILE A 214 14.78 -9.02 0.12
C ILE A 214 14.61 -9.84 1.41
N SER A 215 14.70 -9.21 2.58
CA SER A 215 14.52 -9.86 3.88
C SER A 215 14.11 -8.84 4.94
N ASP A 216 13.58 -9.30 6.05
CA ASP A 216 13.21 -8.44 7.18
C ASP A 216 14.43 -7.69 7.73
N GLY A 217 15.60 -8.34 7.76
CA GLY A 217 16.86 -7.71 8.19
C GLY A 217 17.29 -6.57 7.26
N ALA A 218 17.22 -6.78 5.95
CA ALA A 218 17.50 -5.76 4.95
C ALA A 218 16.57 -4.55 5.08
N GLN A 219 15.29 -4.81 5.28
CA GLN A 219 14.28 -3.77 5.47
C GLN A 219 14.58 -2.91 6.71
N LEU A 220 14.96 -3.53 7.82
CA LEU A 220 15.35 -2.81 9.05
C LEU A 220 16.60 -1.97 8.84
N GLU A 221 17.61 -2.48 8.12
CA GLU A 221 18.83 -1.72 7.79
C GLU A 221 18.54 -0.52 6.89
N ILE A 222 17.70 -0.69 5.87
CA ILE A 222 17.25 0.41 5.00
C ILE A 222 16.58 1.51 5.83
N ARG A 223 15.68 1.14 6.76
CA ARG A 223 15.02 2.09 7.66
C ARG A 223 16.00 2.80 8.59
N LYS A 224 17.00 2.09 9.07
CA LYS A 224 18.07 2.67 9.89
C LYS A 224 18.86 3.70 9.09
N LEU A 225 19.28 3.35 7.87
CA LEU A 225 20.00 4.28 6.99
C LEU A 225 19.18 5.54 6.68
N GLN A 226 17.89 5.42 6.46
CA GLN A 226 17.00 6.58 6.27
C GLN A 226 16.99 7.49 7.50
N LYS A 227 16.88 6.90 8.69
CA LYS A 227 16.85 7.65 9.95
C LYS A 227 18.17 8.37 10.25
N GLU A 228 19.28 7.72 9.93
CA GLU A 228 20.63 8.27 10.14
C GLU A 228 21.01 9.31 9.08
N ASN A 229 20.35 9.32 7.93
CA ASN A 229 20.63 10.21 6.82
C ASN A 229 19.34 10.88 6.31
N PRO A 230 18.70 11.76 7.09
CA PRO A 230 17.39 12.34 6.77
C PRO A 230 17.40 13.26 5.53
N ASP A 231 18.58 13.77 5.15
CA ASP A 231 18.81 14.61 3.98
C ASP A 231 19.19 13.83 2.72
N LYS A 232 19.24 12.49 2.80
CA LYS A 232 19.63 11.61 1.70
C LYS A 232 18.55 10.58 1.41
N ARG A 233 18.55 10.09 0.19
CA ARG A 233 17.73 8.95 -0.19
C ARG A 233 18.53 7.66 -0.09
N VAL A 234 17.88 6.58 0.35
CA VAL A 234 18.55 5.27 0.34
C VAL A 234 18.43 4.66 -1.05
N MET A 235 19.55 4.21 -1.57
CA MET A 235 19.62 3.51 -2.84
C MET A 235 20.06 2.07 -2.62
N ILE A 236 19.29 1.12 -3.15
CA ILE A 236 19.63 -0.31 -3.10
C ILE A 236 20.54 -0.63 -4.28
N VAL A 237 21.67 -1.23 -4.02
CA VAL A 237 22.68 -1.55 -5.04
C VAL A 237 23.17 -2.99 -4.91
N SER A 238 23.70 -3.51 -6.01
CA SER A 238 24.58 -4.68 -6.02
C SER A 238 26.03 -4.23 -6.09
N GLU A 239 26.93 -4.91 -5.40
CA GLU A 239 28.35 -4.56 -5.43
C GLU A 239 28.99 -4.88 -6.80
N LYS A 240 28.72 -6.05 -7.36
CA LYS A 240 29.35 -6.54 -8.59
C LYS A 240 28.39 -7.08 -9.64
N GLY A 241 27.09 -7.02 -9.36
CA GLY A 241 26.07 -7.64 -10.20
C GLY A 241 25.16 -6.65 -10.90
N THR A 242 24.18 -7.20 -11.58
CA THR A 242 23.11 -6.48 -12.28
C THR A 242 21.85 -6.45 -11.43
N MET A 243 21.20 -5.29 -11.34
CA MET A 243 19.95 -5.16 -10.64
C MET A 243 18.75 -5.45 -11.54
N GLY A 244 17.80 -6.24 -11.03
CA GLY A 244 16.56 -6.54 -11.74
C GLY A 244 16.68 -7.65 -12.78
N VAL A 245 17.58 -8.58 -12.58
CA VAL A 245 17.74 -9.75 -13.48
C VAL A 245 16.50 -10.63 -13.40
N GLY A 246 15.96 -11.02 -14.53
CA GLY A 246 14.79 -11.91 -14.64
C GLY A 246 13.61 -11.27 -15.36
N SER A 247 12.39 -11.63 -14.97
CA SER A 247 11.18 -11.07 -15.57
C SER A 247 10.96 -9.62 -15.11
N SER A 248 10.53 -8.75 -16.04
CA SER A 248 10.15 -7.38 -15.69
C SER A 248 8.97 -7.36 -14.71
N ARG A 249 9.15 -6.69 -13.58
CA ARG A 249 8.12 -6.61 -12.53
C ARG A 249 8.05 -5.19 -11.97
N MET A 250 7.01 -4.46 -12.36
CA MET A 250 6.67 -3.14 -11.79
C MET A 250 6.60 -3.20 -10.25
N SER A 251 6.09 -4.31 -9.70
CA SER A 251 6.02 -4.51 -8.25
C SER A 251 7.39 -4.51 -7.56
N GLY A 252 8.46 -4.93 -8.23
CA GLY A 252 9.82 -4.81 -7.71
C GLY A 252 10.24 -3.35 -7.55
N VAL A 253 9.98 -2.52 -8.55
CA VAL A 253 10.24 -1.08 -8.50
C VAL A 253 9.41 -0.41 -7.41
N ASN A 254 8.13 -0.75 -7.31
CA ASN A 254 7.26 -0.23 -6.25
C ASN A 254 7.75 -0.59 -4.85
N ASN A 255 8.25 -1.82 -4.65
CA ASN A 255 8.79 -2.24 -3.36
C ASN A 255 10.08 -1.48 -3.01
N VAL A 256 10.98 -1.29 -3.97
CA VAL A 256 12.17 -0.47 -3.78
C VAL A 256 11.77 0.96 -3.38
N ALA A 257 10.84 1.58 -4.11
CA ALA A 257 10.37 2.92 -3.83
C ALA A 257 9.72 3.04 -2.43
N LEU A 258 8.95 2.04 -2.01
CA LEU A 258 8.33 2.00 -0.69
C LEU A 258 9.37 2.04 0.43
N TRP A 259 10.42 1.22 0.33
CA TRP A 259 11.43 1.11 1.37
C TRP A 259 12.48 2.22 1.33
N THR A 260 12.83 2.73 0.16
CA THR A 260 13.82 3.80 0.00
C THR A 260 13.25 5.19 0.17
N GLY A 261 11.93 5.36 0.16
CA GLY A 261 11.26 6.67 0.21
C GLY A 261 11.37 7.45 -1.10
N VAL A 262 11.78 6.83 -2.19
CA VAL A 262 11.91 7.46 -3.51
C VAL A 262 10.66 7.14 -4.33
N GLN A 263 9.99 8.16 -4.85
CA GLN A 263 8.80 7.99 -5.68
C GLN A 263 9.12 7.48 -7.09
N ALA A 264 10.27 7.87 -7.64
CA ALA A 264 10.85 7.26 -8.82
C ALA A 264 11.98 6.34 -8.38
N SER A 265 12.09 5.14 -8.96
CA SER A 265 13.27 4.34 -8.76
C SER A 265 14.47 5.14 -9.26
N PRO A 266 15.46 5.44 -8.42
CA PRO A 266 16.66 6.07 -8.94
C PRO A 266 17.38 5.02 -9.76
N TYR A 267 17.13 4.98 -11.02
CA TYR A 267 17.99 4.32 -11.97
C TYR A 267 19.31 5.06 -11.96
N VAL A 268 20.20 4.59 -11.12
CA VAL A 268 21.53 5.15 -11.10
C VAL A 268 22.26 4.57 -12.29
N PRO A 269 22.66 5.40 -13.25
CA PRO A 269 23.11 4.96 -14.58
C PRO A 269 24.41 4.17 -14.58
N PHE A 270 25.05 4.02 -13.44
CA PHE A 270 26.31 3.28 -13.30
C PHE A 270 26.14 1.89 -12.70
N VAL A 271 24.96 1.53 -12.29
CA VAL A 271 24.65 0.15 -11.90
C VAL A 271 24.10 -0.55 -13.12
N ASN A 272 24.61 -1.72 -13.42
CA ASN A 272 24.06 -2.56 -14.47
C ASN A 272 22.61 -2.91 -14.13
N ILE A 273 21.67 -2.18 -14.71
CA ILE A 273 20.25 -2.47 -14.63
C ILE A 273 19.90 -3.36 -15.81
N ALA A 274 19.18 -4.45 -15.57
CA ALA A 274 18.70 -5.30 -16.65
C ALA A 274 17.87 -4.46 -17.63
N PRO A 275 18.20 -4.43 -18.94
CA PRO A 275 17.57 -3.54 -19.93
C PRO A 275 16.05 -3.67 -19.97
N ILE A 276 15.52 -4.88 -19.74
CA ILE A 276 14.08 -5.12 -19.73
C ILE A 276 13.39 -4.41 -18.55
N VAL A 277 14.05 -4.32 -17.40
CA VAL A 277 13.49 -3.61 -16.23
C VAL A 277 13.54 -2.10 -16.49
N ALA A 278 14.66 -1.59 -16.96
CA ALA A 278 14.80 -0.18 -17.31
C ALA A 278 13.79 0.25 -18.41
N GLY A 279 13.62 -0.57 -19.44
CA GLY A 279 12.72 -0.26 -20.56
C GLY A 279 11.23 -0.33 -20.26
N THR A 280 10.83 -1.05 -19.20
CA THR A 280 9.40 -1.28 -18.88
C THR A 280 8.92 -0.56 -17.63
N ASN A 281 9.81 -0.15 -16.76
CA ASN A 281 9.47 0.45 -15.45
C ASN A 281 10.19 1.79 -15.20
N GLY A 282 11.02 2.21 -16.14
CA GLY A 282 11.77 3.46 -16.07
C GLY A 282 11.00 4.68 -16.49
#